data_f624b0c314aae15c69fe866660eccea9
#
_entry.id   f624b0c314aae15c69fe866660eccea9
#
_cell.length_a   1.000
_cell.length_b   1.000
_cell.length_c   1.000
_cell.angle_alpha   90.00
_cell.angle_beta   90.00
_cell.angle_gamma   90.00
#
_symmetry.space_group_name_H-M   'P 1'
#
loop_
_entity.id
_entity.type
_entity.pdbx_description
1 polymer ?
#
loop_
_entity_poly.entity_id
_entity_poly.type
_entity_poly.pdbx_seq_one_letter_code
_entity_poly.pdbx_strand_id
1 'polypeptide(L)'
;MVIEMRNVGYSINGHEILKNISLCLQRGRFYGVLGPNGAGKSTMIDILCGINRHYSGEVFIEGKDVKLTTPRELSRIISMVPQNFYINFPFSVKEVLMMGRHPHKKTFTPYTHKDYEVVENIYNAFGFEKFEKTSVMEMSGGEKQRVFFAKALVQETPIIVLDEATSNLDIYYTHKLLSVMKQQVLSAKKTVISVFHDINTALCYCDDFIFIKDGTVTATGNMEQTMNKENLRGLYNMDFKIITQNHRAVSILP
;
A
#
# COMPACT_ATOMS: atom_id res chain seq x y z
N MET A 1 -4.70 -18.02 0.88
CA MET A 1 -3.72 -17.00 1.29
C MET A 1 -3.16 -16.31 0.07
N VAL A 2 -2.91 -15.00 0.16
CA VAL A 2 -2.30 -14.23 -0.93
C VAL A 2 -0.88 -13.81 -0.58
N ILE A 3 -0.61 -13.58 0.70
CA ILE A 3 0.71 -13.26 1.25
C ILE A 3 0.94 -14.10 2.49
N GLU A 4 2.14 -14.65 2.62
CA GLU A 4 2.59 -15.39 3.80
C GLU A 4 4.02 -14.98 4.14
N MET A 5 4.24 -14.55 5.37
CA MET A 5 5.56 -14.28 5.95
C MET A 5 5.81 -15.29 7.06
N ARG A 6 6.99 -15.92 7.08
CA ARG A 6 7.40 -16.93 8.08
C ARG A 6 8.73 -16.54 8.69
N ASN A 7 8.70 -16.22 9.98
CA ASN A 7 9.87 -15.90 10.79
C ASN A 7 10.79 -14.85 10.13
N VAL A 8 10.20 -13.81 9.52
CA VAL A 8 10.95 -12.79 8.79
C VAL A 8 11.65 -11.86 9.75
N GLY A 9 12.97 -11.76 9.62
CA GLY A 9 13.81 -10.82 10.33
C GLY A 9 14.63 -9.97 9.35
N TYR A 10 14.88 -8.72 9.73
CA TYR A 10 15.69 -7.81 8.92
C TYR A 10 16.52 -6.88 9.80
N SER A 11 17.80 -6.75 9.47
CA SER A 11 18.74 -5.89 10.20
C SER A 11 19.50 -4.98 9.26
N ILE A 12 19.80 -3.75 9.73
CA ILE A 12 20.67 -2.79 9.05
C ILE A 12 21.77 -2.39 10.03
N ASN A 13 23.04 -2.54 9.63
CA ASN A 13 24.20 -2.17 10.44
C ASN A 13 24.15 -2.75 11.87
N GLY A 14 23.70 -3.98 12.03
CA GLY A 14 23.58 -4.67 13.32
C GLY A 14 22.34 -4.29 14.14
N HIS A 15 21.51 -3.35 13.69
CA HIS A 15 20.24 -3.01 14.33
C HIS A 15 19.10 -3.83 13.74
N GLU A 16 18.41 -4.60 14.57
CA GLU A 16 17.21 -5.34 14.15
C GLU A 16 16.04 -4.39 13.94
N ILE A 17 15.57 -4.33 12.70
CA ILE A 17 14.39 -3.54 12.28
C ILE A 17 13.12 -4.39 12.33
N LEU A 18 13.20 -5.64 11.86
CA LEU A 18 12.11 -6.61 11.97
C LEU A 18 12.60 -7.86 12.69
N LYS A 19 11.75 -8.36 13.59
CA LYS A 19 12.06 -9.46 14.51
C LYS A 19 11.00 -10.54 14.40
N ASN A 20 11.33 -11.63 13.70
CA ASN A 20 10.49 -12.84 13.65
C ASN A 20 9.05 -12.57 13.23
N ILE A 21 8.83 -11.73 12.19
CA ILE A 21 7.50 -11.44 11.66
C ILE A 21 6.92 -12.68 11.02
N SER A 22 5.78 -13.12 11.53
CA SER A 22 4.97 -14.20 10.92
C SER A 22 3.54 -13.71 10.76
N LEU A 23 3.04 -13.70 9.53
CA LEU A 23 1.67 -13.28 9.22
C LEU A 23 1.15 -13.92 7.93
N CYS A 24 -0.16 -14.05 7.85
CA CYS A 24 -0.86 -14.58 6.69
C CYS A 24 -2.00 -13.65 6.30
N LEU A 25 -2.00 -13.18 5.04
CA LEU A 25 -3.05 -12.30 4.51
C LEU A 25 -3.92 -13.05 3.50
N GLN A 26 -5.22 -12.79 3.56
CA GLN A 26 -6.19 -13.37 2.64
C GLN A 26 -6.44 -12.44 1.45
N ARG A 27 -6.84 -13.02 0.33
CA ARG A 27 -7.20 -12.26 -0.88
C ARG A 27 -8.50 -11.48 -0.68
N GLY A 28 -8.59 -10.35 -1.36
CA GLY A 28 -9.83 -9.58 -1.43
C GLY A 28 -10.17 -8.84 -0.13
N ARG A 29 -9.16 -8.41 0.60
CA ARG A 29 -9.31 -7.62 1.82
C ARG A 29 -8.47 -6.36 1.78
N PHE A 30 -8.90 -5.36 2.54
CA PHE A 30 -8.16 -4.14 2.78
C PHE A 30 -7.50 -4.21 4.16
N TYR A 31 -6.17 -4.28 4.19
CA TYR A 31 -5.37 -4.35 5.41
C TYR A 31 -4.82 -2.98 5.79
N GLY A 32 -5.01 -2.57 7.05
CA GLY A 32 -4.41 -1.39 7.64
C GLY A 32 -3.20 -1.77 8.48
N VAL A 33 -2.02 -1.26 8.12
CA VAL A 33 -0.80 -1.41 8.93
C VAL A 33 -0.66 -0.19 9.81
N LEU A 34 -0.63 -0.40 11.13
CA LEU A 34 -0.58 0.64 12.16
C LEU A 34 0.59 0.40 13.11
N GLY A 35 1.13 1.49 13.64
CA GLY A 35 2.22 1.47 14.62
C GLY A 35 2.99 2.77 14.67
N PRO A 36 3.81 2.99 15.69
CA PRO A 36 4.61 4.20 15.84
C PRO A 36 5.65 4.35 14.71
N ASN A 37 6.19 5.56 14.57
CA ASN A 37 7.28 5.80 13.64
C ASN A 37 8.50 4.97 14.05
N GLY A 38 9.21 4.42 13.04
CA GLY A 38 10.35 3.54 13.28
C GLY A 38 9.99 2.09 13.67
N ALA A 39 8.71 1.72 13.75
CA ALA A 39 8.28 0.36 14.12
C ALA A 39 8.61 -0.73 13.08
N GLY A 40 9.11 -0.36 11.88
CA GLY A 40 9.45 -1.31 10.82
C GLY A 40 8.38 -1.46 9.72
N LYS A 41 7.32 -0.62 9.72
CA LYS A 41 6.21 -0.71 8.75
C LYS A 41 6.67 -0.64 7.30
N SER A 42 7.39 0.41 6.91
CA SER A 42 7.90 0.58 5.53
C SER A 42 8.92 -0.49 5.18
N THR A 43 9.75 -0.94 6.13
CA THR A 43 10.69 -2.06 5.91
C THR A 43 9.94 -3.35 5.59
N MET A 44 8.84 -3.65 6.30
CA MET A 44 8.00 -4.80 5.99
C MET A 44 7.39 -4.67 4.59
N ILE A 45 6.91 -3.49 4.23
CA ILE A 45 6.38 -3.19 2.88
C ILE A 45 7.47 -3.38 1.81
N ASP A 46 8.68 -2.88 2.03
CA ASP A 46 9.80 -3.04 1.09
C ASP A 46 10.17 -4.50 0.85
N ILE A 47 10.10 -5.33 1.89
CA ILE A 47 10.31 -6.78 1.76
C ILE A 47 9.18 -7.42 0.94
N LEU A 48 7.92 -7.08 1.23
CA LEU A 48 6.78 -7.57 0.45
C LEU A 48 6.86 -7.15 -1.02
N CYS A 49 7.32 -5.95 -1.32
CA CYS A 49 7.49 -5.47 -2.69
C CYS A 49 8.77 -6.00 -3.36
N GLY A 50 9.60 -6.77 -2.65
CA GLY A 50 10.86 -7.32 -3.16
C GLY A 50 11.94 -6.27 -3.41
N ILE A 51 11.82 -5.09 -2.79
CA ILE A 51 12.82 -4.03 -2.78
C ILE A 51 13.99 -4.47 -1.89
N ASN A 52 13.68 -4.89 -0.65
CA ASN A 52 14.65 -5.51 0.25
C ASN A 52 14.56 -7.03 0.16
N ARG A 53 15.63 -7.67 -0.29
CA ARG A 53 15.70 -9.15 -0.47
C ARG A 53 16.64 -9.84 0.52
N HIS A 54 17.42 -9.08 1.29
CA HIS A 54 18.39 -9.57 2.28
C HIS A 54 17.75 -9.66 3.67
N TYR A 55 16.77 -10.56 3.84
CA TYR A 55 16.07 -10.81 5.10
C TYR A 55 16.20 -12.30 5.49
N SER A 56 16.07 -12.64 6.78
CA SER A 56 15.93 -14.00 7.26
C SER A 56 14.48 -14.46 7.16
N GLY A 57 14.24 -15.78 7.18
CA GLY A 57 12.90 -16.34 7.01
C GLY A 57 12.44 -16.35 5.54
N GLU A 58 11.15 -16.52 5.34
CA GLU A 58 10.54 -16.74 4.03
C GLU A 58 9.35 -15.79 3.80
N VAL A 59 9.18 -15.33 2.57
CA VAL A 59 8.03 -14.53 2.14
C VAL A 59 7.49 -15.09 0.84
N PHE A 60 6.21 -15.47 0.87
CA PHE A 60 5.50 -15.96 -0.31
C PHE A 60 4.39 -15.00 -0.71
N ILE A 61 4.29 -14.68 -2.00
CA ILE A 61 3.20 -13.90 -2.59
C ILE A 61 2.61 -14.72 -3.72
N GLU A 62 1.31 -14.98 -3.67
CA GLU A 62 0.64 -15.88 -4.61
C GLU A 62 1.34 -17.24 -4.71
N GLY A 63 1.88 -17.75 -3.60
CA GLY A 63 2.62 -19.01 -3.54
C GLY A 63 4.04 -18.96 -4.12
N LYS A 64 4.53 -17.80 -4.57
CA LYS A 64 5.89 -17.62 -5.11
C LYS A 64 6.80 -17.02 -4.05
N ASP A 65 7.98 -17.59 -3.86
CA ASP A 65 9.00 -17.01 -2.97
C ASP A 65 9.52 -15.69 -3.56
N VAL A 66 9.44 -14.62 -2.77
CA VAL A 66 9.87 -13.27 -3.15
C VAL A 66 11.36 -13.24 -3.49
N LYS A 67 12.20 -14.01 -2.79
CA LYS A 67 13.66 -14.06 -3.06
C LYS A 67 13.96 -14.66 -4.43
N LEU A 68 13.17 -15.64 -4.87
CA LEU A 68 13.36 -16.37 -6.11
C LEU A 68 12.60 -15.77 -7.30
N THR A 69 11.61 -14.92 -7.03
CA THR A 69 10.79 -14.28 -8.06
C THR A 69 11.52 -13.07 -8.66
N THR A 70 11.58 -12.95 -9.97
CA THR A 70 12.21 -11.79 -10.63
C THR A 70 11.44 -10.50 -10.33
N PRO A 71 12.09 -9.32 -10.32
CA PRO A 71 11.40 -8.03 -10.12
C PRO A 71 10.25 -7.81 -11.10
N ARG A 72 10.41 -8.27 -12.32
CA ARG A 72 9.38 -8.15 -13.36
C ARG A 72 8.15 -9.05 -13.09
N GLU A 73 8.37 -10.27 -12.65
CA GLU A 73 7.28 -11.17 -12.28
C GLU A 73 6.56 -10.66 -11.05
N LEU A 74 7.30 -10.17 -10.04
CA LEU A 74 6.71 -9.62 -8.84
C LEU A 74 5.89 -8.38 -9.14
N SER A 75 6.35 -7.48 -10.03
CA SER A 75 5.60 -6.30 -10.45
C SER A 75 4.34 -6.58 -11.30
N ARG A 76 4.09 -7.83 -11.70
CA ARG A 76 2.79 -8.26 -12.24
C ARG A 76 1.81 -8.73 -11.16
N ILE A 77 2.30 -8.93 -9.94
CA ILE A 77 1.51 -9.43 -8.81
C ILE A 77 1.23 -8.32 -7.81
N ILE A 78 2.19 -7.42 -7.61
CA ILE A 78 2.11 -6.36 -6.61
C ILE A 78 2.49 -5.01 -7.22
N SER A 79 1.67 -4.00 -6.98
CA SER A 79 1.98 -2.60 -7.29
C SER A 79 2.11 -1.80 -6.01
N MET A 80 2.87 -0.72 -6.04
CA MET A 80 3.15 0.10 -4.86
C MET A 80 2.97 1.58 -5.16
N VAL A 81 2.33 2.29 -4.24
CA VAL A 81 2.39 3.75 -4.12
C VAL A 81 3.33 4.05 -2.95
N PRO A 82 4.54 4.56 -3.19
CA PRO A 82 5.51 4.83 -2.14
C PRO A 82 5.15 6.11 -1.36
N GLN A 83 5.70 6.25 -0.16
CA GLN A 83 5.59 7.46 0.65
C GLN A 83 6.19 8.67 -0.05
N ASN A 84 7.40 8.50 -0.57
CA ASN A 84 8.13 9.55 -1.29
C ASN A 84 8.39 9.10 -2.73
N PHE A 85 8.25 10.03 -3.65
CA PHE A 85 8.55 9.81 -5.05
C PHE A 85 9.20 11.06 -5.64
N TYR A 86 10.16 10.81 -6.51
CA TYR A 86 10.87 11.86 -7.22
C TYR A 86 10.76 11.63 -8.72
N ILE A 87 10.29 12.64 -9.44
CA ILE A 87 10.32 12.68 -10.90
C ILE A 87 11.20 13.86 -11.28
N ASN A 88 12.38 13.57 -11.81
CA ASN A 88 13.39 14.56 -12.17
C ASN A 88 13.40 14.90 -13.67
N PHE A 89 12.40 14.40 -14.42
CA PHE A 89 12.26 14.64 -15.86
C PHE A 89 10.85 15.15 -16.16
N PRO A 90 10.70 16.00 -17.20
CA PRO A 90 9.43 16.64 -17.54
C PRO A 90 8.45 15.68 -18.24
N PHE A 91 8.14 14.56 -17.61
CA PHE A 91 7.15 13.62 -18.14
C PHE A 91 5.72 14.17 -18.02
N SER A 92 4.91 13.93 -19.04
CA SER A 92 3.47 14.10 -18.97
C SER A 92 2.81 13.04 -18.05
N VAL A 93 1.57 13.30 -17.60
CA VAL A 93 0.81 12.32 -16.81
C VAL A 93 0.66 10.99 -17.55
N LYS A 94 0.34 11.02 -18.86
CA LYS A 94 0.16 9.80 -19.67
C LYS A 94 1.45 8.98 -19.75
N GLU A 95 2.61 9.61 -19.87
CA GLU A 95 3.90 8.89 -19.86
C GLU A 95 4.16 8.21 -18.52
N VAL A 96 3.89 8.90 -17.39
CA VAL A 96 4.05 8.31 -16.06
C VAL A 96 3.08 7.14 -15.85
N LEU A 97 1.83 7.26 -16.30
CA LEU A 97 0.87 6.16 -16.24
C LEU A 97 1.32 4.98 -17.11
N MET A 98 1.85 5.25 -18.32
CA MET A 98 2.36 4.22 -19.23
C MET A 98 3.52 3.42 -18.62
N MET A 99 4.35 4.03 -17.73
CA MET A 99 5.37 3.29 -16.97
C MET A 99 4.75 2.18 -16.11
N GLY A 100 3.51 2.35 -15.62
CA GLY A 100 2.78 1.31 -14.91
C GLY A 100 2.46 0.07 -15.76
N ARG A 101 2.47 0.19 -17.09
CA ARG A 101 2.28 -0.93 -18.03
C ARG A 101 3.56 -1.68 -18.35
N HIS A 102 4.74 -1.14 -17.96
CA HIS A 102 6.04 -1.75 -18.27
C HIS A 102 6.19 -3.22 -17.89
N PRO A 103 5.67 -3.71 -16.73
CA PRO A 103 5.75 -5.14 -16.39
C PRO A 103 5.06 -6.06 -17.40
N HIS A 104 4.01 -5.59 -18.08
CA HIS A 104 3.23 -6.37 -19.06
C HIS A 104 3.85 -6.39 -20.45
N LYS A 105 4.66 -5.39 -20.78
CA LYS A 105 5.32 -5.24 -22.07
C LYS A 105 6.39 -6.32 -22.26
N LYS A 106 6.46 -6.98 -23.43
CA LYS A 106 7.59 -7.84 -23.77
C LYS A 106 8.84 -7.00 -24.04
N THR A 107 10.01 -7.55 -23.80
CA THR A 107 11.28 -6.86 -24.07
C THR A 107 11.37 -6.48 -25.56
N PHE A 108 11.76 -5.26 -25.85
CA PHE A 108 11.91 -4.70 -27.21
C PHE A 108 10.64 -4.64 -28.06
N THR A 109 9.43 -4.81 -27.47
CA THR A 109 8.18 -4.60 -28.21
C THR A 109 7.57 -3.24 -27.87
N PRO A 110 6.78 -2.60 -28.75
CA PRO A 110 5.96 -1.44 -28.40
C PRO A 110 4.87 -1.82 -27.39
N TYR A 111 4.25 -0.82 -26.77
CA TYR A 111 3.02 -1.03 -26.01
C TYR A 111 1.88 -1.44 -26.95
N THR A 112 0.96 -2.24 -26.42
CA THR A 112 -0.20 -2.73 -27.18
C THR A 112 -1.35 -1.71 -27.11
N HIS A 113 -2.32 -1.83 -28.02
CA HIS A 113 -3.55 -1.02 -27.97
C HIS A 113 -4.25 -1.14 -26.60
N LYS A 114 -4.30 -2.33 -26.03
CA LYS A 114 -4.83 -2.57 -24.68
C LYS A 114 -4.12 -1.76 -23.60
N ASP A 115 -2.80 -1.58 -23.70
CA ASP A 115 -2.04 -0.79 -22.71
C ASP A 115 -2.47 0.68 -22.77
N TYR A 116 -2.66 1.22 -23.96
CA TYR A 116 -3.16 2.58 -24.17
C TYR A 116 -4.60 2.74 -23.68
N GLU A 117 -5.48 1.77 -23.94
CA GLU A 117 -6.88 1.79 -23.43
C GLU A 117 -6.92 1.81 -21.90
N VAL A 118 -6.14 0.96 -21.23
CA VAL A 118 -6.07 0.92 -19.76
C VAL A 118 -5.61 2.28 -19.21
N VAL A 119 -4.58 2.86 -19.81
CA VAL A 119 -4.07 4.17 -19.39
C VAL A 119 -5.10 5.26 -19.62
N GLU A 120 -5.75 5.30 -20.79
CA GLU A 120 -6.76 6.32 -21.11
C GLU A 120 -7.98 6.26 -20.18
N ASN A 121 -8.47 5.05 -19.88
CA ASN A 121 -9.57 4.86 -18.95
C ASN A 121 -9.26 5.39 -17.55
N ILE A 122 -8.07 5.11 -17.01
CA ILE A 122 -7.66 5.60 -15.70
C ILE A 122 -7.37 7.12 -15.74
N TYR A 123 -6.75 7.62 -16.82
CA TYR A 123 -6.48 9.04 -17.03
C TYR A 123 -7.77 9.86 -16.94
N ASN A 124 -8.80 9.44 -17.66
CA ASN A 124 -10.13 10.08 -17.68
C ASN A 124 -10.84 9.93 -16.31
N ALA A 125 -10.81 8.74 -15.72
CA ALA A 125 -11.44 8.49 -14.41
C ALA A 125 -10.86 9.36 -13.26
N PHE A 126 -9.58 9.73 -13.37
CA PHE A 126 -8.92 10.61 -12.42
C PHE A 126 -9.04 12.11 -12.77
N GLY A 127 -9.63 12.47 -13.92
CA GLY A 127 -9.81 13.84 -14.39
C GLY A 127 -8.47 14.53 -14.67
N PHE A 128 -7.56 13.83 -15.36
CA PHE A 128 -6.24 14.37 -15.67
C PHE A 128 -6.22 15.18 -16.98
N GLU A 129 -7.34 15.32 -17.71
CA GLU A 129 -7.45 16.09 -18.95
C GLU A 129 -6.96 17.53 -18.76
N LYS A 130 -7.25 18.11 -17.60
CA LYS A 130 -6.80 19.46 -17.25
C LYS A 130 -5.27 19.62 -17.17
N PHE A 131 -4.52 18.51 -17.10
CA PHE A 131 -3.06 18.49 -17.05
C PHE A 131 -2.43 18.00 -18.35
N GLU A 132 -3.15 18.00 -19.47
CA GLU A 132 -2.67 17.46 -20.76
C GLU A 132 -1.34 18.10 -21.21
N LYS A 133 -1.18 19.41 -20.93
CA LYS A 133 0.02 20.19 -21.29
C LYS A 133 0.97 20.44 -20.12
N THR A 134 0.69 19.87 -18.94
CA THR A 134 1.46 20.10 -17.71
C THR A 134 2.40 18.94 -17.47
N SER A 135 3.67 19.23 -17.23
CA SER A 135 4.61 18.22 -16.73
C SER A 135 4.27 17.81 -15.30
N VAL A 136 4.45 16.53 -14.98
CA VAL A 136 4.31 16.05 -13.60
C VAL A 136 5.27 16.77 -12.65
N MET A 137 6.42 17.24 -13.11
CA MET A 137 7.33 18.06 -12.29
C MET A 137 6.70 19.36 -11.78
N GLU A 138 5.82 19.97 -12.55
CA GLU A 138 5.17 21.26 -12.27
C GLU A 138 3.93 21.11 -11.36
N MET A 139 3.45 19.87 -11.14
CA MET A 139 2.28 19.59 -10.35
C MET A 139 2.56 19.74 -8.84
N SER A 140 1.54 20.10 -8.08
CA SER A 140 1.57 20.09 -6.61
C SER A 140 1.82 18.69 -6.04
N GLY A 141 2.25 18.58 -4.77
CA GLY A 141 2.48 17.30 -4.11
C GLY A 141 1.25 16.38 -4.14
N GLY A 142 0.07 16.91 -3.84
CA GLY A 142 -1.17 16.13 -3.89
C GLY A 142 -1.58 15.69 -5.31
N GLU A 143 -1.32 16.51 -6.33
CA GLU A 143 -1.56 16.13 -7.73
C GLU A 143 -0.58 15.04 -8.17
N LYS A 144 0.70 15.15 -7.83
CA LYS A 144 1.69 14.08 -8.05
C LYS A 144 1.27 12.78 -7.38
N GLN A 145 0.82 12.85 -6.12
CA GLN A 145 0.34 11.68 -5.38
C GLN A 145 -0.80 10.96 -6.14
N ARG A 146 -1.77 11.73 -6.66
CA ARG A 146 -2.86 11.20 -7.48
C ARG A 146 -2.35 10.49 -8.73
N VAL A 147 -1.32 11.01 -9.38
CA VAL A 147 -0.68 10.37 -10.55
C VAL A 147 -0.07 9.01 -10.14
N PHE A 148 0.58 8.92 -8.99
CA PHE A 148 1.15 7.64 -8.50
C PHE A 148 0.08 6.62 -8.11
N PHE A 149 -1.05 7.04 -7.52
CA PHE A 149 -2.20 6.16 -7.31
C PHE A 149 -2.74 5.61 -8.64
N ALA A 150 -2.92 6.48 -9.63
CA ALA A 150 -3.36 6.09 -10.95
C ALA A 150 -2.36 5.13 -11.63
N LYS A 151 -1.05 5.40 -11.51
CA LYS A 151 0.02 4.51 -11.99
C LYS A 151 -0.05 3.12 -11.38
N ALA A 152 -0.33 3.02 -10.06
CA ALA A 152 -0.50 1.72 -9.41
C ALA A 152 -1.74 0.97 -9.92
N LEU A 153 -2.81 1.69 -10.26
CA LEU A 153 -4.03 1.08 -10.82
C LEU A 153 -3.85 0.59 -12.25
N VAL A 154 -3.18 1.35 -13.13
CA VAL A 154 -2.90 0.93 -14.52
C VAL A 154 -1.99 -0.30 -14.59
N GLN A 155 -1.27 -0.62 -13.52
CA GLN A 155 -0.47 -1.84 -13.44
C GLN A 155 -1.32 -3.11 -13.34
N GLU A 156 -2.63 -3.01 -13.02
CA GLU A 156 -3.61 -4.10 -12.97
C GLU A 156 -3.19 -5.31 -12.13
N THR A 157 -2.48 -5.08 -11.03
CA THR A 157 -2.02 -6.15 -10.13
C THR A 157 -3.13 -6.64 -9.20
N PRO A 158 -3.11 -7.91 -8.75
CA PRO A 158 -4.02 -8.42 -7.73
C PRO A 158 -3.76 -7.83 -6.33
N ILE A 159 -2.56 -7.30 -6.06
CA ILE A 159 -2.17 -6.70 -4.78
C ILE A 159 -1.73 -5.26 -5.02
N ILE A 160 -2.23 -4.33 -4.19
CA ILE A 160 -1.84 -2.92 -4.20
C ILE A 160 -1.33 -2.57 -2.80
N VAL A 161 -0.15 -1.99 -2.74
CA VAL A 161 0.47 -1.52 -1.50
C VAL A 161 0.52 0.01 -1.50
N LEU A 162 0.14 0.60 -0.37
CA LEU A 162 0.14 2.05 -0.12
C LEU A 162 1.02 2.31 1.09
N ASP A 163 2.24 2.80 0.88
CA ASP A 163 3.15 3.15 1.97
C ASP A 163 2.97 4.63 2.31
N GLU A 164 2.22 4.91 3.38
CA GLU A 164 1.87 6.27 3.84
C GLU A 164 1.40 7.19 2.71
N ALA A 165 0.79 6.61 1.69
CA ALA A 165 0.50 7.24 0.42
C ALA A 165 -0.56 8.36 0.48
N THR A 166 -1.16 8.59 1.64
CA THR A 166 -2.16 9.66 1.85
C THR A 166 -1.67 10.79 2.75
N SER A 167 -0.44 10.72 3.27
CA SER A 167 0.09 11.68 4.25
C SER A 167 0.18 13.14 3.75
N ASN A 168 0.34 13.34 2.44
CA ASN A 168 0.48 14.65 1.81
C ASN A 168 -0.81 15.15 1.13
N LEU A 169 -1.94 14.48 1.38
CA LEU A 169 -3.24 14.81 0.79
C LEU A 169 -4.14 15.52 1.82
N ASP A 170 -4.97 16.42 1.34
CA ASP A 170 -6.09 16.90 2.14
C ASP A 170 -7.12 15.79 2.41
N ILE A 171 -8.04 16.06 3.34
CA ILE A 171 -9.03 15.08 3.79
C ILE A 171 -9.93 14.61 2.64
N TYR A 172 -10.30 15.50 1.71
CA TYR A 172 -11.17 15.16 0.58
C TYR A 172 -10.50 14.18 -0.36
N TYR A 173 -9.26 14.46 -0.79
CA TYR A 173 -8.53 13.57 -1.70
C TYR A 173 -8.11 12.27 -1.02
N THR A 174 -7.76 12.30 0.27
CA THR A 174 -7.50 11.09 1.06
C THR A 174 -8.71 10.14 0.99
N HIS A 175 -9.89 10.62 1.35
CA HIS A 175 -11.10 9.81 1.33
C HIS A 175 -11.49 9.37 -0.09
N LYS A 176 -11.34 10.23 -1.09
CA LYS A 176 -11.61 9.89 -2.50
C LYS A 176 -10.72 8.74 -2.99
N LEU A 177 -9.42 8.80 -2.75
CA LEU A 177 -8.48 7.77 -3.20
C LEU A 177 -8.64 6.46 -2.44
N LEU A 178 -8.83 6.50 -1.12
CA LEU A 178 -9.10 5.31 -0.32
C LEU A 178 -10.43 4.65 -0.70
N SER A 179 -11.46 5.43 -1.05
CA SER A 179 -12.73 4.89 -1.58
C SER A 179 -12.51 4.15 -2.90
N VAL A 180 -11.68 4.69 -3.81
CA VAL A 180 -11.31 3.97 -5.05
C VAL A 180 -10.60 2.65 -4.71
N MET A 181 -9.67 2.64 -3.74
CA MET A 181 -8.99 1.42 -3.30
C MET A 181 -9.98 0.42 -2.69
N LYS A 182 -10.91 0.88 -1.84
CA LYS A 182 -11.96 0.01 -1.27
C LYS A 182 -12.84 -0.60 -2.38
N GLN A 183 -13.15 0.17 -3.41
CA GLN A 183 -13.91 -0.34 -4.55
C GLN A 183 -13.13 -1.41 -5.32
N GLN A 184 -11.80 -1.28 -5.47
CA GLN A 184 -10.96 -2.34 -6.07
C GLN A 184 -11.04 -3.65 -5.26
N VAL A 185 -11.11 -3.57 -3.92
CA VAL A 185 -11.31 -4.74 -3.07
C VAL A 185 -12.69 -5.37 -3.31
N LEU A 186 -13.75 -4.56 -3.31
CA LEU A 186 -15.13 -5.04 -3.40
C LEU A 186 -15.48 -5.60 -4.79
N SER A 187 -15.12 -4.88 -5.86
CA SER A 187 -15.53 -5.22 -7.23
C SER A 187 -14.56 -6.16 -7.94
N ALA A 188 -13.25 -5.97 -7.75
CA ALA A 188 -12.22 -6.74 -8.45
C ALA A 188 -11.52 -7.78 -7.55
N LYS A 189 -11.93 -7.91 -6.28
CA LYS A 189 -11.34 -8.81 -5.27
C LYS A 189 -9.82 -8.64 -5.13
N LYS A 190 -9.33 -7.43 -5.37
CA LYS A 190 -7.92 -7.10 -5.12
C LYS A 190 -7.64 -7.05 -3.63
N THR A 191 -6.40 -7.30 -3.25
CA THR A 191 -5.93 -7.10 -1.88
C THR A 191 -5.23 -5.76 -1.80
N VAL A 192 -5.60 -4.93 -0.82
CA VAL A 192 -4.95 -3.65 -0.56
C VAL A 192 -4.28 -3.70 0.81
N ILE A 193 -3.04 -3.26 0.89
CA ILE A 193 -2.29 -3.12 2.13
C ILE A 193 -1.87 -1.66 2.23
N SER A 194 -2.30 -0.96 3.27
CA SER A 194 -1.97 0.46 3.44
C SER A 194 -1.39 0.73 4.82
N VAL A 195 -0.27 1.44 4.85
CA VAL A 195 0.26 2.01 6.09
C VAL A 195 -0.48 3.29 6.39
N PHE A 196 -0.99 3.40 7.63
CA PHE A 196 -1.71 4.57 8.12
C PHE A 196 -1.03 5.19 9.32
N HIS A 197 -1.11 6.53 9.41
CA HIS A 197 -0.80 7.27 10.62
C HIS A 197 -2.04 7.55 11.48
N ASP A 198 -3.18 7.76 10.81
CA ASP A 198 -4.44 8.02 11.47
C ASP A 198 -5.29 6.75 11.59
N ILE A 199 -5.55 6.33 12.83
CA ILE A 199 -6.34 5.14 13.16
C ILE A 199 -7.78 5.31 12.66
N ASN A 200 -8.35 6.50 12.77
CA ASN A 200 -9.74 6.74 12.40
C ASN A 200 -9.95 6.61 10.88
N THR A 201 -9.01 7.09 10.10
CA THR A 201 -9.01 6.86 8.65
C THR A 201 -8.91 5.36 8.33
N ALA A 202 -8.02 4.63 9.01
CA ALA A 202 -7.90 3.18 8.80
C ALA A 202 -9.20 2.43 9.13
N LEU A 203 -9.89 2.82 10.21
CA LEU A 203 -11.19 2.23 10.60
C LEU A 203 -12.28 2.39 9.53
N CYS A 204 -12.25 3.48 8.76
CA CYS A 204 -13.25 3.73 7.72
C CYS A 204 -13.13 2.77 6.52
N TYR A 205 -11.93 2.26 6.22
CA TYR A 205 -11.66 1.56 4.96
C TYR A 205 -11.20 0.12 5.13
N CYS A 206 -10.47 -0.21 6.21
CA CYS A 206 -9.84 -1.50 6.37
C CYS A 206 -10.81 -2.56 6.88
N ASP A 207 -10.61 -3.78 6.41
CA ASP A 207 -11.32 -4.98 6.89
C ASP A 207 -10.57 -5.63 8.03
N ASP A 208 -9.22 -5.62 7.96
CA ASP A 208 -8.33 -6.18 8.96
C ASP A 208 -7.16 -5.22 9.24
N PHE A 209 -6.52 -5.41 10.38
CA PHE A 209 -5.43 -4.56 10.86
C PHE A 209 -4.21 -5.39 11.23
N ILE A 210 -3.03 -4.80 11.06
CA ILE A 210 -1.73 -5.36 11.45
C ILE A 210 -1.05 -4.30 12.32
N PHE A 211 -0.82 -4.61 13.59
CA PHE A 211 -0.14 -3.73 14.52
C PHE A 211 1.32 -4.10 14.60
N ILE A 212 2.19 -3.13 14.34
CA ILE A 212 3.65 -3.33 14.38
C ILE A 212 4.25 -2.37 15.40
N LYS A 213 5.04 -2.93 16.33
CA LYS A 213 5.80 -2.19 17.34
C LYS A 213 7.16 -2.84 17.52
N ASP A 214 8.21 -2.01 17.58
CA ASP A 214 9.59 -2.44 17.84
C ASP A 214 10.06 -3.62 16.96
N GLY A 215 9.62 -3.63 15.72
CA GLY A 215 9.94 -4.67 14.73
C GLY A 215 9.14 -5.95 14.85
N THR A 216 8.12 -6.02 15.69
CA THR A 216 7.28 -7.21 15.89
C THR A 216 5.81 -6.94 15.54
N VAL A 217 5.08 -7.97 15.10
CA VAL A 217 3.61 -7.91 14.99
C VAL A 217 3.02 -8.16 16.36
N THR A 218 2.35 -7.16 16.92
CA THR A 218 1.75 -7.23 18.26
C THR A 218 0.28 -7.64 18.25
N ALA A 219 -0.44 -7.36 17.17
CA ALA A 219 -1.81 -7.81 16.96
C ALA A 219 -2.11 -7.88 15.46
N THR A 220 -2.97 -8.81 15.06
CA THR A 220 -3.52 -8.90 13.70
C THR A 220 -4.92 -9.47 13.73
N GLY A 221 -5.79 -9.00 12.83
CA GLY A 221 -7.17 -9.46 12.73
C GLY A 221 -8.12 -8.32 12.37
N ASN A 222 -9.42 -8.61 12.49
CA ASN A 222 -10.46 -7.62 12.25
C ASN A 222 -10.51 -6.55 13.35
N MET A 223 -11.40 -5.59 13.18
CA MET A 223 -11.59 -4.48 14.12
C MET A 223 -11.86 -4.94 15.56
N GLU A 224 -12.71 -5.94 15.76
CA GLU A 224 -13.08 -6.44 17.10
C GLU A 224 -11.88 -7.07 17.82
N GLN A 225 -11.02 -7.76 17.06
CA GLN A 225 -9.83 -8.42 17.60
C GLN A 225 -8.69 -7.45 17.91
N THR A 226 -8.56 -6.37 17.16
CA THR A 226 -7.37 -5.49 17.22
C THR A 226 -7.65 -4.16 17.89
N MET A 227 -8.82 -3.53 17.67
CA MET A 227 -9.12 -2.18 18.13
C MET A 227 -9.71 -2.17 19.55
N ASN A 228 -8.97 -2.72 20.50
CA ASN A 228 -9.30 -2.69 21.94
C ASN A 228 -8.28 -1.85 22.71
N LYS A 229 -8.65 -1.45 23.93
CA LYS A 229 -7.81 -0.57 24.78
C LYS A 229 -6.43 -1.16 25.06
N GLU A 230 -6.34 -2.46 25.28
CA GLU A 230 -5.09 -3.13 25.62
C GLU A 230 -4.12 -3.10 24.45
N ASN A 231 -4.55 -3.50 23.25
CA ASN A 231 -3.74 -3.48 22.04
C ASN A 231 -3.30 -2.06 21.66
N LEU A 232 -4.20 -1.08 21.73
CA LEU A 232 -3.90 0.31 21.41
C LEU A 232 -2.93 0.93 22.41
N ARG A 233 -3.14 0.67 23.73
CA ARG A 233 -2.19 1.09 24.77
C ARG A 233 -0.84 0.40 24.58
N GLY A 234 -0.83 -0.89 24.28
CA GLY A 234 0.38 -1.63 23.95
C GLY A 234 1.13 -1.03 22.74
N LEU A 235 0.39 -0.63 21.69
CA LEU A 235 0.95 -0.09 20.45
C LEU A 235 1.57 1.30 20.64
N TYR A 236 0.83 2.24 21.26
CA TYR A 236 1.20 3.67 21.31
C TYR A 236 1.67 4.16 22.68
N ASN A 237 1.68 3.32 23.71
CA ASN A 237 2.03 3.66 25.11
C ASN A 237 1.15 4.78 25.70
N MET A 238 -0.12 4.84 25.30
CA MET A 238 -1.09 5.81 25.79
C MET A 238 -2.49 5.18 25.89
N ASP A 239 -3.34 5.75 26.74
CA ASP A 239 -4.72 5.28 26.87
C ASP A 239 -5.60 5.86 25.78
N PHE A 240 -6.55 5.06 25.30
CA PHE A 240 -7.49 5.45 24.26
C PHE A 240 -8.94 5.27 24.72
N LYS A 241 -9.79 6.21 24.33
CA LYS A 241 -11.25 6.07 24.43
C LYS A 241 -11.80 5.60 23.08
N ILE A 242 -12.39 4.41 23.07
CA ILE A 242 -13.02 3.84 21.87
C ILE A 242 -14.49 4.19 21.91
N ILE A 243 -14.97 4.91 20.90
CA ILE A 243 -16.38 5.24 20.72
C ILE A 243 -16.93 4.31 19.64
N THR A 244 -17.95 3.53 19.98
CA THR A 244 -18.64 2.65 19.04
C THR A 244 -20.05 3.17 18.75
N GLN A 245 -20.45 3.17 17.49
CA GLN A 245 -21.81 3.46 17.06
C GLN A 245 -22.24 2.40 16.05
N ASN A 246 -23.43 1.81 16.25
CA ASN A 246 -23.95 0.74 15.37
C ASN A 246 -22.95 -0.41 15.15
N HIS A 247 -22.30 -0.87 16.22
CA HIS A 247 -21.29 -1.94 16.21
C HIS A 247 -20.01 -1.64 15.38
N ARG A 248 -19.78 -0.39 14.99
CA ARG A 248 -18.51 0.05 14.39
C ARG A 248 -17.81 1.02 15.32
N ALA A 249 -16.49 0.85 15.49
CA ALA A 249 -15.68 1.89 16.13
C ALA A 249 -15.71 3.13 15.23
N VAL A 250 -16.20 4.24 15.77
CA VAL A 250 -16.41 5.48 15.01
C VAL A 250 -15.28 6.45 15.27
N SER A 251 -14.66 6.37 16.44
CA SER A 251 -13.57 7.25 16.80
C SER A 251 -12.73 6.65 17.92
N ILE A 252 -11.42 6.82 17.79
CA ILE A 252 -10.43 6.50 18.83
C ILE A 252 -9.76 7.83 19.18
N LEU A 253 -9.92 8.20 20.43
CA LEU A 253 -9.37 9.45 20.98
C LEU A 253 -8.35 9.12 22.05
N PRO A 254 -7.24 9.87 22.14
CA PRO A 254 -6.32 9.77 23.25
C PRO A 254 -6.95 10.20 24.56
#